data_b99ffca46477a1bd2fe1af800cf5cb3a
#
_entry.id   b99ffca46477a1bd2fe1af800cf5cb3a
#
_cell.length_a   1.000
_cell.length_b   1.000
_cell.length_c   1.000
_cell.angle_alpha   90.00
_cell.angle_beta   90.00
_cell.angle_gamma   90.00
#
_symmetry.space_group_name_H-M   'P 1'
#
loop_
_entity.id
_entity.type
_entity.pdbx_description
1 polymer ?
#
loop_
_entity_poly.entity_id
_entity_poly.type
_entity_poly.pdbx_seq_one_letter_code
_entity_poly.pdbx_strand_id
1 'polypeptide(L)'
;MIFKVAVLQMRSENRAVEENSKTIIKYMTEAKINNADILLLPECFMTGYDLTINNDAAISESDLASLCDKAKELGVGLVATALTKGNAKPQNAAFVIGKHGEILMKYAKVHTCDFADERVLEPGTEFRVCDFDGVKIGIMICYDREYPESARILMLKGAEIILVPNDCVSMRPRLQALSTRAYENMCGVAMANPNGKNAGNSCAYSPICWDDNDECVDNTLLLADAETAGLFYAAFDMGAIRQYREREMMGNTFRKVKAYSDLLSDEIQYPFKRSRK
;
A
#
# COMPACT_ATOMS: atom_id res chain seq x y z
N MET A 1 -10.47 -11.35 15.86
CA MET A 1 -10.30 -11.77 14.43
C MET A 1 -8.89 -11.38 14.01
N ILE A 2 -8.12 -12.35 13.55
CA ILE A 2 -6.78 -12.07 13.00
C ILE A 2 -6.93 -11.82 11.50
N PHE A 3 -6.37 -10.70 11.02
CA PHE A 3 -6.23 -10.39 9.60
C PHE A 3 -4.77 -10.57 9.20
N LYS A 4 -4.49 -11.54 8.35
CA LYS A 4 -3.14 -11.92 7.98
C LYS A 4 -2.78 -11.48 6.57
N VAL A 5 -1.77 -10.63 6.45
CA VAL A 5 -1.23 -10.13 5.18
C VAL A 5 0.02 -10.93 4.81
N ALA A 6 0.00 -11.53 3.63
CA ALA A 6 1.22 -12.03 2.98
C ALA A 6 1.86 -10.88 2.21
N VAL A 7 3.10 -10.57 2.48
CA VAL A 7 3.85 -9.46 1.90
C VAL A 7 4.90 -10.03 0.96
N LEU A 8 4.78 -9.80 -0.33
CA LEU A 8 5.76 -10.25 -1.32
C LEU A 8 6.95 -9.29 -1.37
N GLN A 9 8.14 -9.81 -1.10
CA GLN A 9 9.39 -9.10 -1.33
C GLN A 9 10.10 -9.73 -2.53
N MET A 10 9.87 -9.19 -3.71
CA MET A 10 10.44 -9.69 -4.94
C MET A 10 10.41 -8.62 -6.02
N ARG A 11 11.41 -8.60 -6.89
CA ARG A 11 11.40 -7.78 -8.10
C ARG A 11 10.69 -8.50 -9.23
N SER A 12 9.84 -7.79 -9.96
CA SER A 12 9.18 -8.30 -11.16
C SER A 12 10.00 -8.02 -12.42
N GLU A 13 9.67 -8.71 -13.51
CA GLU A 13 10.28 -8.49 -14.82
C GLU A 13 9.52 -7.39 -15.59
N ASN A 14 10.28 -6.48 -16.22
CA ASN A 14 9.68 -5.42 -17.01
C ASN A 14 8.99 -5.99 -18.27
N ARG A 15 7.76 -5.51 -18.54
CA ARG A 15 6.94 -5.89 -19.70
C ARG A 15 6.58 -7.38 -19.81
N ALA A 16 6.79 -8.14 -18.76
CA ALA A 16 6.54 -9.59 -18.74
C ALA A 16 5.23 -9.92 -18.01
N VAL A 17 4.11 -9.31 -18.43
CA VAL A 17 2.81 -9.41 -17.74
C VAL A 17 2.39 -10.84 -17.50
N GLU A 18 2.56 -11.73 -18.50
CA GLU A 18 2.18 -13.14 -18.38
C GLU A 18 3.04 -13.87 -17.35
N GLU A 19 4.36 -13.69 -17.39
CA GLU A 19 5.30 -14.36 -16.45
C GLU A 19 5.14 -13.80 -15.02
N ASN A 20 4.94 -12.49 -14.89
CA ASN A 20 4.65 -11.87 -13.61
C ASN A 20 3.32 -12.39 -13.04
N SER A 21 2.29 -12.57 -13.87
CA SER A 21 1.01 -13.14 -13.45
C SER A 21 1.14 -14.59 -12.99
N LYS A 22 1.95 -15.43 -13.67
CA LYS A 22 2.26 -16.78 -13.21
C LYS A 22 2.96 -16.76 -11.84
N THR A 23 3.88 -15.84 -11.67
CA THR A 23 4.58 -15.62 -10.39
C THR A 23 3.61 -15.20 -9.28
N ILE A 24 2.69 -14.28 -9.55
CA ILE A 24 1.65 -13.85 -8.61
C ILE A 24 0.79 -15.06 -8.19
N ILE A 25 0.32 -15.87 -9.15
CA ILE A 25 -0.50 -17.07 -8.89
C ILE A 25 0.24 -18.07 -8.00
N LYS A 26 1.54 -18.27 -8.24
CA LYS A 26 2.39 -19.11 -7.38
C LYS A 26 2.37 -18.62 -5.94
N TYR A 27 2.59 -17.32 -5.73
CA TYR A 27 2.64 -16.74 -4.39
C TYR A 27 1.26 -16.60 -3.74
N MET A 28 0.18 -16.45 -4.51
CA MET A 28 -1.19 -16.57 -3.97
C MET A 28 -1.45 -17.99 -3.42
N THR A 29 -0.98 -19.02 -4.11
CA THR A 29 -1.08 -20.42 -3.64
C THR A 29 -0.30 -20.62 -2.35
N GLU A 30 0.91 -20.09 -2.26
CA GLU A 30 1.74 -20.15 -1.04
C GLU A 30 1.11 -19.35 0.12
N ALA A 31 0.53 -18.17 -0.16
CA ALA A 31 -0.21 -17.36 0.81
C ALA A 31 -1.42 -18.14 1.38
N LYS A 32 -2.15 -18.89 0.53
CA LYS A 32 -3.24 -19.77 0.95
C LYS A 32 -2.78 -20.87 1.90
N ILE A 33 -1.68 -21.55 1.58
CA ILE A 33 -1.10 -22.60 2.43
C ILE A 33 -0.76 -22.05 3.82
N ASN A 34 -0.34 -20.79 3.90
CA ASN A 34 0.01 -20.11 5.14
C ASN A 34 -1.18 -19.35 5.78
N ASN A 35 -2.42 -19.60 5.33
CA ASN A 35 -3.65 -18.99 5.85
C ASN A 35 -3.61 -17.43 5.84
N ALA A 36 -3.03 -16.83 4.82
CA ALA A 36 -3.12 -15.39 4.63
C ALA A 36 -4.50 -15.01 4.05
N ASP A 37 -5.00 -13.85 4.46
CA ASP A 37 -6.25 -13.30 3.95
C ASP A 37 -6.06 -12.58 2.62
N ILE A 38 -4.90 -11.90 2.46
CA ILE A 38 -4.59 -11.11 1.29
C ILE A 38 -3.09 -11.15 0.99
N LEU A 39 -2.73 -11.15 -0.30
CA LEU A 39 -1.36 -10.99 -0.78
C LEU A 39 -1.14 -9.53 -1.20
N LEU A 40 -0.11 -8.89 -0.65
CA LEU A 40 0.35 -7.56 -1.03
C LEU A 40 1.57 -7.64 -1.94
N LEU A 41 1.48 -7.07 -3.13
CA LEU A 41 2.57 -7.00 -4.09
C LEU A 41 3.35 -5.67 -3.99
N PRO A 42 4.63 -5.65 -4.40
CA PRO A 42 5.36 -4.40 -4.68
C PRO A 42 4.70 -3.55 -5.77
N GLU A 43 5.14 -2.30 -5.91
CA GLU A 43 4.67 -1.33 -6.89
C GLU A 43 4.89 -1.84 -8.34
N CYS A 44 3.88 -1.66 -9.22
CA CYS A 44 3.91 -2.02 -10.64
C CYS A 44 4.26 -3.49 -10.94
N PHE A 45 4.01 -4.43 -10.03
CA PHE A 45 4.52 -5.80 -10.14
C PHE A 45 4.08 -6.53 -11.41
N MET A 46 2.84 -6.36 -11.87
CA MET A 46 2.35 -7.05 -13.09
C MET A 46 3.08 -6.60 -14.35
N THR A 47 3.32 -5.30 -14.49
CA THR A 47 3.93 -4.72 -15.70
C THR A 47 5.44 -4.56 -15.61
N GLY A 48 6.00 -4.66 -14.42
CA GLY A 48 7.29 -4.08 -14.09
C GLY A 48 7.21 -2.55 -14.02
N TYR A 49 8.27 -1.92 -13.54
CA TYR A 49 8.38 -0.47 -13.40
C TYR A 49 9.06 0.14 -14.64
N ASP A 50 8.45 -0.07 -15.82
CA ASP A 50 8.95 0.46 -17.10
C ASP A 50 8.10 1.66 -17.57
N LEU A 51 8.55 2.86 -17.26
CA LEU A 51 7.87 4.11 -17.56
C LEU A 51 7.93 4.52 -19.06
N THR A 52 8.50 3.70 -19.91
CA THR A 52 8.45 3.90 -21.37
C THR A 52 7.17 3.32 -22.00
N ILE A 53 6.34 2.67 -21.19
CA ILE A 53 5.03 2.16 -21.64
C ILE A 53 4.09 3.33 -21.97
N ASN A 54 3.40 3.27 -23.09
CA ASN A 54 2.37 4.23 -23.44
C ASN A 54 0.99 3.78 -22.94
N ASN A 55 -0.01 4.66 -23.03
CA ASN A 55 -1.35 4.38 -22.52
C ASN A 55 -2.04 3.19 -23.22
N ASP A 56 -1.76 2.97 -24.51
CA ASP A 56 -2.38 1.87 -25.27
C ASP A 56 -1.83 0.50 -24.87
N ALA A 57 -0.53 0.45 -24.51
CA ALA A 57 0.16 -0.75 -24.05
C ALA A 57 -0.01 -1.01 -22.55
N ALA A 58 -0.55 -0.06 -21.80
CA ALA A 58 -0.86 -0.23 -20.37
C ALA A 58 -2.02 -1.23 -20.19
N ILE A 59 -2.01 -1.97 -19.06
CA ILE A 59 -3.06 -2.96 -18.80
C ILE A 59 -4.40 -2.31 -18.45
N SER A 60 -5.48 -3.05 -18.65
CA SER A 60 -6.85 -2.72 -18.27
C SER A 60 -7.36 -3.68 -17.17
N GLU A 61 -8.54 -3.43 -16.65
CA GLU A 61 -9.15 -4.33 -15.65
C GLU A 61 -9.41 -5.74 -16.20
N SER A 62 -9.68 -5.89 -17.50
CA SER A 62 -9.86 -7.21 -18.12
C SER A 62 -8.62 -8.09 -18.07
N ASP A 63 -7.42 -7.50 -17.99
CA ASP A 63 -6.16 -8.22 -17.87
C ASP A 63 -5.95 -8.84 -16.48
N LEU A 64 -6.79 -8.47 -15.51
CA LEU A 64 -6.81 -9.05 -14.15
C LEU A 64 -7.66 -10.32 -14.04
N ALA A 65 -8.40 -10.72 -15.08
CA ALA A 65 -9.39 -11.80 -15.02
C ALA A 65 -8.82 -13.10 -14.43
N SER A 66 -7.63 -13.53 -14.88
CA SER A 66 -6.99 -14.75 -14.37
C SER A 66 -6.61 -14.66 -12.88
N LEU A 67 -6.25 -13.46 -12.39
CA LEU A 67 -5.94 -13.21 -10.98
C LEU A 67 -7.23 -13.15 -10.14
N CYS A 68 -8.30 -12.59 -10.67
CA CYS A 68 -9.63 -12.59 -10.05
C CYS A 68 -10.15 -14.04 -9.89
N ASP A 69 -10.07 -14.85 -10.96
CA ASP A 69 -10.44 -16.26 -10.91
C ASP A 69 -9.61 -17.04 -9.87
N LYS A 70 -8.31 -16.77 -9.82
CA LYS A 70 -7.42 -17.42 -8.85
C LYS A 70 -7.71 -16.97 -7.41
N ALA A 71 -8.01 -15.68 -7.19
CA ALA A 71 -8.43 -15.19 -5.87
C ALA A 71 -9.69 -15.92 -5.37
N LYS A 72 -10.68 -16.09 -6.26
CA LYS A 72 -11.90 -16.85 -5.98
C LYS A 72 -11.63 -18.33 -5.70
N GLU A 73 -10.80 -18.97 -6.53
CA GLU A 73 -10.44 -20.40 -6.36
C GLU A 73 -9.78 -20.66 -5.00
N LEU A 74 -8.84 -19.80 -4.61
CA LEU A 74 -8.05 -19.95 -3.40
C LEU A 74 -8.74 -19.38 -2.15
N GLY A 75 -9.70 -18.47 -2.32
CA GLY A 75 -10.27 -17.70 -1.22
C GLY A 75 -9.24 -16.80 -0.55
N VAL A 76 -8.32 -16.23 -1.33
CA VAL A 76 -7.26 -15.29 -0.88
C VAL A 76 -7.35 -14.03 -1.71
N GLY A 77 -7.44 -12.87 -1.07
CA GLY A 77 -7.43 -11.60 -1.76
C GLY A 77 -6.05 -11.21 -2.30
N LEU A 78 -6.03 -10.18 -3.13
CA LEU A 78 -4.81 -9.70 -3.77
C LEU A 78 -4.82 -8.18 -3.87
N VAL A 79 -3.70 -7.52 -3.55
CA VAL A 79 -3.40 -6.17 -4.00
C VAL A 79 -2.53 -6.28 -5.24
N ALA A 80 -3.15 -6.31 -6.41
CA ALA A 80 -2.47 -6.33 -7.70
C ALA A 80 -2.01 -4.92 -8.09
N THR A 81 -0.81 -4.79 -8.62
CA THR A 81 -0.20 -3.49 -8.94
C THR A 81 0.34 -3.46 -10.36
N ALA A 82 0.09 -2.36 -11.07
CA ALA A 82 0.47 -2.25 -12.48
C ALA A 82 0.49 -0.81 -12.98
N LEU A 83 1.12 -0.59 -14.13
CA LEU A 83 0.86 0.55 -14.98
C LEU A 83 -0.41 0.26 -15.80
N THR A 84 -1.46 1.05 -15.58
CA THR A 84 -2.80 0.84 -16.14
C THR A 84 -3.21 1.97 -17.06
N LYS A 85 -4.18 1.72 -17.93
CA LYS A 85 -4.77 2.77 -18.76
C LYS A 85 -5.39 3.86 -17.89
N GLY A 86 -4.99 5.10 -18.12
CA GLY A 86 -5.62 6.31 -17.63
C GLY A 86 -6.42 7.01 -18.73
N ASN A 87 -6.84 8.25 -18.50
CA ASN A 87 -7.59 9.03 -19.50
C ASN A 87 -6.70 9.47 -20.66
N ALA A 88 -5.53 10.01 -20.37
CA ALA A 88 -4.58 10.52 -21.36
C ALA A 88 -3.22 9.83 -21.30
N LYS A 89 -2.79 9.43 -20.12
CA LYS A 89 -1.50 8.80 -19.85
C LYS A 89 -1.70 7.56 -18.97
N PRO A 90 -0.73 6.62 -18.94
CA PRO A 90 -0.79 5.52 -17.98
C PRO A 90 -0.86 6.02 -16.54
N GLN A 91 -1.51 5.26 -15.69
CA GLN A 91 -1.55 5.46 -14.24
C GLN A 91 -0.78 4.35 -13.53
N ASN A 92 -0.05 4.70 -12.49
CA ASN A 92 0.46 3.74 -11.52
C ASN A 92 -0.69 3.39 -10.58
N ALA A 93 -1.16 2.14 -10.60
CA ALA A 93 -2.37 1.77 -9.89
C ALA A 93 -2.24 0.46 -9.10
N ALA A 94 -3.07 0.36 -8.07
CA ALA A 94 -3.31 -0.86 -7.30
C ALA A 94 -4.79 -1.23 -7.35
N PHE A 95 -5.05 -2.53 -7.46
CA PHE A 95 -6.38 -3.12 -7.42
C PHE A 95 -6.50 -4.01 -6.18
N VAL A 96 -7.48 -3.76 -5.35
CA VAL A 96 -7.83 -4.68 -4.26
C VAL A 96 -8.84 -5.67 -4.82
N ILE A 97 -8.43 -6.93 -4.93
CA ILE A 97 -9.26 -8.05 -5.37
C ILE A 97 -9.69 -8.83 -4.12
N GLY A 98 -10.99 -9.00 -3.96
CA GLY A 98 -11.59 -9.75 -2.85
C GLY A 98 -11.42 -11.27 -2.98
N LYS A 99 -11.71 -11.99 -1.89
CA LYS A 99 -11.62 -13.47 -1.83
C LYS A 99 -12.60 -14.17 -2.77
N HIS A 100 -13.60 -13.46 -3.28
CA HIS A 100 -14.58 -13.99 -4.25
C HIS A 100 -14.24 -13.61 -5.70
N GLY A 101 -13.09 -12.95 -5.91
CA GLY A 101 -12.60 -12.57 -7.24
C GLY A 101 -13.13 -11.24 -7.77
N GLU A 102 -13.90 -10.50 -6.98
CA GLU A 102 -14.37 -9.17 -7.33
C GLU A 102 -13.29 -8.09 -7.14
N ILE A 103 -13.27 -7.09 -7.99
CA ILE A 103 -12.43 -5.90 -7.81
C ILE A 103 -13.15 -4.95 -6.85
N LEU A 104 -12.73 -4.94 -5.59
CA LEU A 104 -13.29 -4.09 -4.55
C LEU A 104 -12.92 -2.62 -4.70
N MET A 105 -11.71 -2.36 -5.23
CA MET A 105 -11.20 -1.00 -5.38
C MET A 105 -10.10 -0.94 -6.44
N LYS A 106 -10.12 0.10 -7.28
CA LYS A 106 -8.97 0.60 -8.04
C LYS A 106 -8.50 1.89 -7.37
N TYR A 107 -7.21 2.00 -7.12
CA TYR A 107 -6.55 3.18 -6.61
C TYR A 107 -5.42 3.58 -7.55
N ALA A 108 -5.44 4.80 -8.09
CA ALA A 108 -4.33 5.38 -8.83
C ALA A 108 -3.50 6.26 -7.89
N LYS A 109 -2.16 6.11 -7.95
CA LYS A 109 -1.19 6.87 -7.16
C LYS A 109 -1.43 8.37 -7.28
N VAL A 110 -1.69 9.03 -6.16
CA VAL A 110 -1.96 10.48 -6.11
C VAL A 110 -0.67 11.28 -6.22
N HIS A 111 0.34 10.91 -5.43
CA HIS A 111 1.64 11.57 -5.46
C HIS A 111 2.59 10.82 -6.39
N THR A 112 2.50 11.11 -7.69
CA THR A 112 3.50 10.65 -8.65
C THR A 112 4.82 11.40 -8.44
N CYS A 113 5.96 10.73 -8.72
CA CYS A 113 7.28 11.39 -8.72
C CYS A 113 7.44 12.25 -9.97
N ASP A 114 6.56 13.26 -10.15
CA ASP A 114 6.49 14.12 -11.34
C ASP A 114 7.69 15.07 -11.48
N PHE A 115 8.50 15.19 -10.43
CA PHE A 115 9.81 15.85 -10.45
C PHE A 115 10.91 14.97 -11.07
N ALA A 116 10.62 13.70 -11.36
CA ALA A 116 11.52 12.71 -11.95
C ALA A 116 10.83 11.96 -13.11
N ASP A 117 10.99 10.64 -13.17
CA ASP A 117 10.58 9.84 -14.33
C ASP A 117 9.06 9.63 -14.42
N GLU A 118 8.33 9.68 -13.31
CA GLU A 118 6.86 9.50 -13.31
C GLU A 118 6.06 10.71 -13.87
N ARG A 119 6.72 11.76 -14.34
CA ARG A 119 6.05 12.88 -15.09
C ARG A 119 5.29 12.42 -16.35
N VAL A 120 5.59 11.21 -16.83
CA VAL A 120 4.90 10.58 -17.96
C VAL A 120 3.57 9.92 -17.56
N LEU A 121 3.31 9.79 -16.25
CA LEU A 121 2.10 9.19 -15.72
C LEU A 121 1.01 10.23 -15.45
N GLU A 122 -0.24 9.77 -15.45
CA GLU A 122 -1.39 10.52 -14.98
C GLU A 122 -1.60 10.25 -13.49
N PRO A 123 -1.57 11.27 -12.62
CA PRO A 123 -1.80 11.07 -11.19
C PRO A 123 -3.26 10.74 -10.89
N GLY A 124 -3.50 10.03 -9.79
CA GLY A 124 -4.81 9.88 -9.18
C GLY A 124 -5.27 11.20 -8.54
N THR A 125 -6.56 11.30 -8.25
CA THR A 125 -7.17 12.52 -7.69
C THR A 125 -7.77 12.33 -6.31
N GLU A 126 -7.80 11.09 -5.79
CA GLU A 126 -8.41 10.80 -4.49
C GLU A 126 -7.79 9.58 -3.80
N PHE A 127 -7.76 9.62 -2.48
CA PHE A 127 -7.46 8.47 -1.65
C PHE A 127 -8.73 7.64 -1.42
N ARG A 128 -8.61 6.30 -1.50
CA ARG A 128 -9.74 5.39 -1.45
C ARG A 128 -9.60 4.34 -0.36
N VAL A 129 -10.74 3.91 0.17
CA VAL A 129 -10.88 2.83 1.15
C VAL A 129 -11.96 1.88 0.65
N CYS A 130 -11.75 0.58 0.77
CA CYS A 130 -12.76 -0.45 0.52
C CYS A 130 -12.99 -1.31 1.76
N ASP A 131 -14.09 -2.06 1.74
CA ASP A 131 -14.36 -3.11 2.71
C ASP A 131 -13.84 -4.44 2.16
N PHE A 132 -12.99 -5.10 2.92
CA PHE A 132 -12.47 -6.43 2.62
C PHE A 132 -12.87 -7.38 3.76
N ASP A 133 -13.97 -8.10 3.59
CA ASP A 133 -14.51 -9.03 4.60
C ASP A 133 -14.63 -8.41 6.00
N GLY A 134 -15.13 -7.17 6.06
CA GLY A 134 -15.32 -6.43 7.30
C GLY A 134 -14.07 -5.76 7.85
N VAL A 135 -12.97 -5.71 7.10
CA VAL A 135 -11.77 -4.89 7.37
C VAL A 135 -11.69 -3.75 6.37
N LYS A 136 -11.62 -2.51 6.85
CA LYS A 136 -11.48 -1.33 5.99
C LYS A 136 -10.03 -1.15 5.56
N ILE A 137 -9.75 -1.36 4.26
CA ILE A 137 -8.41 -1.27 3.69
C ILE A 137 -8.26 0.02 2.89
N GLY A 138 -7.20 0.79 3.19
CA GLY A 138 -6.71 1.91 2.39
C GLY A 138 -5.42 1.55 1.65
N ILE A 139 -5.15 2.22 0.54
CA ILE A 139 -3.90 2.05 -0.24
C ILE A 139 -3.13 3.36 -0.30
N MET A 140 -1.81 3.28 -0.12
CA MET A 140 -0.82 4.29 -0.52
C MET A 140 0.19 3.62 -1.42
N ILE A 141 0.55 4.22 -2.56
CA ILE A 141 1.59 3.68 -3.43
C ILE A 141 2.87 4.50 -3.27
N CYS A 142 3.93 3.84 -2.81
CA CYS A 142 5.30 4.35 -2.78
C CYS A 142 5.39 5.81 -2.27
N TYR A 143 5.54 6.79 -3.14
CA TYR A 143 5.74 8.21 -2.79
C TYR A 143 4.56 8.82 -1.99
N ASP A 144 3.33 8.28 -2.09
CA ASP A 144 2.20 8.70 -1.25
C ASP A 144 2.55 8.66 0.25
N ARG A 145 3.35 7.69 0.69
CA ARG A 145 3.72 7.52 2.10
C ARG A 145 4.63 8.62 2.65
N GLU A 146 5.32 9.38 1.78
CA GLU A 146 6.16 10.50 2.23
C GLU A 146 5.31 11.66 2.78
N TYR A 147 4.03 11.74 2.38
CA TYR A 147 3.11 12.76 2.84
C TYR A 147 2.21 12.23 3.97
N PRO A 148 2.30 12.78 5.20
CA PRO A 148 1.47 12.36 6.32
C PRO A 148 -0.03 12.52 6.06
N GLU A 149 -0.42 13.46 5.19
CA GLU A 149 -1.80 13.70 4.77
C GLU A 149 -2.42 12.47 4.11
N SER A 150 -1.65 11.69 3.36
CA SER A 150 -2.13 10.47 2.69
C SER A 150 -2.72 9.47 3.68
N ALA A 151 -1.95 9.10 4.70
CA ALA A 151 -2.39 8.18 5.74
C ALA A 151 -3.52 8.79 6.58
N ARG A 152 -3.43 10.11 6.87
CA ARG A 152 -4.47 10.83 7.63
C ARG A 152 -5.81 10.82 6.89
N ILE A 153 -5.83 11.06 5.60
CA ILE A 153 -7.05 11.01 4.79
C ILE A 153 -7.64 9.61 4.78
N LEU A 154 -6.82 8.57 4.64
CA LEU A 154 -7.28 7.18 4.69
C LEU A 154 -7.89 6.84 6.05
N MET A 155 -7.27 7.24 7.17
CA MET A 155 -7.84 7.07 8.50
C MET A 155 -9.18 7.78 8.64
N LEU A 156 -9.30 9.02 8.16
CA LEU A 156 -10.53 9.80 8.21
C LEU A 156 -11.65 9.18 7.35
N LYS A 157 -11.29 8.44 6.29
CA LYS A 157 -12.22 7.62 5.48
C LYS A 157 -12.53 6.27 6.11
N GLY A 158 -11.99 5.98 7.30
CA GLY A 158 -12.29 4.80 8.08
C GLY A 158 -11.31 3.63 7.88
N ALA A 159 -10.20 3.78 7.16
CA ALA A 159 -9.21 2.72 7.04
C ALA A 159 -8.77 2.18 8.42
N GLU A 160 -8.69 0.87 8.53
CA GLU A 160 -8.16 0.15 9.69
C GLU A 160 -6.76 -0.39 9.40
N ILE A 161 -6.55 -0.79 8.15
CA ILE A 161 -5.26 -1.25 7.61
C ILE A 161 -4.92 -0.42 6.36
N ILE A 162 -3.67 0.00 6.26
CA ILE A 162 -3.13 0.68 5.08
C ILE A 162 -2.09 -0.23 4.45
N LEU A 163 -2.30 -0.63 3.20
CA LEU A 163 -1.39 -1.46 2.44
C LEU A 163 -0.59 -0.58 1.47
N VAL A 164 0.73 -0.81 1.42
CA VAL A 164 1.67 0.07 0.72
C VAL A 164 2.50 -0.71 -0.29
N PRO A 165 2.04 -0.84 -1.55
CA PRO A 165 2.91 -1.20 -2.65
C PRO A 165 4.05 -0.20 -2.80
N ASN A 166 5.30 -0.67 -2.88
CA ASN A 166 6.47 0.19 -2.90
C ASN A 166 7.55 -0.34 -3.86
N ASP A 167 8.36 0.54 -4.44
CA ASP A 167 9.63 0.23 -5.10
C ASP A 167 10.62 1.34 -4.80
N CYS A 168 11.42 1.15 -3.74
CA CYS A 168 12.37 2.14 -3.27
C CYS A 168 13.63 1.51 -2.70
N VAL A 169 14.69 2.32 -2.70
CA VAL A 169 15.95 2.06 -1.99
C VAL A 169 16.10 3.00 -0.78
N SER A 170 17.14 2.81 0.04
CA SER A 170 17.46 3.67 1.20
C SER A 170 16.31 3.71 2.23
N MET A 171 15.86 2.54 2.65
CA MET A 171 14.61 2.34 3.40
C MET A 171 14.60 2.89 4.84
N ARG A 172 15.76 3.08 5.49
CA ARG A 172 15.84 3.42 6.92
C ARG A 172 14.92 4.56 7.37
N PRO A 173 14.92 5.77 6.77
CA PRO A 173 14.01 6.85 7.18
C PRO A 173 12.55 6.52 6.87
N ARG A 174 12.30 5.72 5.84
CA ARG A 174 10.94 5.32 5.41
C ARG A 174 10.31 4.30 6.35
N LEU A 175 11.11 3.40 6.94
CA LEU A 175 10.65 2.48 7.98
C LEU A 175 10.16 3.26 9.21
N GLN A 176 10.91 4.26 9.65
CA GLN A 176 10.51 5.14 10.75
C GLN A 176 9.21 5.91 10.41
N ALA A 177 9.11 6.44 9.18
CA ALA A 177 7.90 7.11 8.73
C ALA A 177 6.69 6.18 8.73
N LEU A 178 6.81 4.93 8.23
CA LEU A 178 5.72 3.95 8.20
C LEU A 178 5.27 3.54 9.59
N SER A 179 6.20 3.31 10.53
CA SER A 179 5.87 3.07 11.93
C SER A 179 5.09 4.25 12.52
N THR A 180 5.52 5.48 12.24
CA THR A 180 4.82 6.70 12.66
C THR A 180 3.43 6.80 12.01
N ARG A 181 3.27 6.45 10.70
CA ARG A 181 1.95 6.43 10.05
C ARG A 181 0.99 5.47 10.73
N ALA A 182 1.48 4.29 11.18
CA ALA A 182 0.64 3.37 11.94
C ALA A 182 0.20 3.99 13.29
N TYR A 183 1.15 4.53 14.04
CA TYR A 183 0.92 5.15 15.34
C TYR A 183 -0.04 6.34 15.26
N GLU A 184 0.31 7.37 14.50
CA GLU A 184 -0.43 8.65 14.49
C GLU A 184 -1.84 8.58 13.89
N ASN A 185 -2.12 7.52 13.09
CA ASN A 185 -3.41 7.30 12.43
C ASN A 185 -4.19 6.13 13.03
N MET A 186 -3.63 5.43 14.01
CA MET A 186 -4.24 4.24 14.63
C MET A 186 -4.71 3.20 13.58
N CYS A 187 -3.89 3.00 12.54
CA CYS A 187 -4.12 2.04 11.48
C CYS A 187 -2.94 1.06 11.44
N GLY A 188 -3.21 -0.23 11.23
CA GLY A 188 -2.15 -1.16 10.82
C GLY A 188 -1.54 -0.71 9.50
N VAL A 189 -0.24 -0.87 9.31
CA VAL A 189 0.46 -0.55 8.06
C VAL A 189 1.27 -1.76 7.62
N ALA A 190 1.16 -2.18 6.36
CA ALA A 190 2.04 -3.19 5.76
C ALA A 190 2.57 -2.69 4.41
N MET A 191 3.86 -2.86 4.16
CA MET A 191 4.53 -2.42 2.94
C MET A 191 5.26 -3.59 2.28
N ALA A 192 5.06 -3.75 0.97
CA ALA A 192 5.81 -4.66 0.10
C ALA A 192 6.81 -3.86 -0.75
N ASN A 193 8.07 -4.27 -0.72
CA ASN A 193 9.15 -3.64 -1.48
C ASN A 193 9.97 -4.71 -2.22
N PRO A 194 10.45 -4.48 -3.45
CA PRO A 194 11.34 -5.43 -4.10
C PRO A 194 12.62 -5.68 -3.31
N ASN A 195 13.09 -6.92 -3.28
CA ASN A 195 14.38 -7.26 -2.69
C ASN A 195 15.56 -6.65 -3.47
N GLY A 196 16.69 -6.49 -2.82
CA GLY A 196 17.94 -6.06 -3.44
C GLY A 196 18.82 -5.20 -2.53
N LYS A 197 20.04 -4.93 -2.98
CA LYS A 197 20.99 -4.09 -2.25
C LYS A 197 20.39 -2.71 -1.96
N ASN A 198 20.33 -2.33 -0.68
CA ASN A 198 19.71 -1.10 -0.18
C ASN A 198 18.17 -0.97 -0.43
N ALA A 199 17.52 -1.99 -0.97
CA ALA A 199 16.06 -2.10 -1.14
C ALA A 199 15.47 -3.01 -0.07
N GLY A 200 14.52 -3.89 -0.42
CA GLY A 200 13.91 -4.84 0.52
C GLY A 200 13.28 -4.16 1.73
N ASN A 201 13.50 -4.72 2.89
CA ASN A 201 12.96 -4.23 4.16
C ASN A 201 11.43 -4.08 4.11
N SER A 202 10.73 -5.00 3.44
CA SER A 202 9.29 -5.09 3.56
C SER A 202 8.92 -5.20 5.05
N CYS A 203 7.88 -4.49 5.45
CA CYS A 203 7.61 -4.30 6.86
C CYS A 203 6.11 -4.24 7.17
N ALA A 204 5.77 -4.45 8.43
CA ALA A 204 4.43 -4.17 8.94
C ALA A 204 4.50 -3.66 10.37
N TYR A 205 3.59 -2.74 10.69
CA TYR A 205 3.51 -2.08 11.98
C TYR A 205 2.07 -2.10 12.50
N SER A 206 1.92 -2.45 13.79
CA SER A 206 0.66 -2.28 14.53
C SER A 206 0.44 -0.80 14.86
N PRO A 207 -0.79 -0.32 14.98
CA PRO A 207 -1.04 0.99 15.58
C PRO A 207 -0.84 0.99 17.10
N ILE A 208 -0.85 -0.18 17.74
CA ILE A 208 -0.78 -0.32 19.20
C ILE A 208 0.65 -0.06 19.64
N CYS A 209 0.87 1.05 20.35
CA CYS A 209 2.16 1.47 20.87
C CYS A 209 2.21 1.52 22.40
N TRP A 210 1.08 1.29 23.08
CA TRP A 210 0.97 1.14 24.53
C TRP A 210 0.12 -0.08 24.86
N ASP A 211 0.50 -0.78 25.91
CA ASP A 211 -0.28 -1.87 26.48
C ASP A 211 -1.39 -1.36 27.42
N ASP A 212 -2.06 -2.28 28.11
CA ASP A 212 -3.14 -1.94 29.05
C ASP A 212 -2.64 -1.32 30.38
N ASN A 213 -1.32 -1.28 30.59
CA ASN A 213 -0.67 -0.64 31.73
C ASN A 213 -0.03 0.71 31.36
N ASP A 214 -0.32 1.23 30.15
CA ASP A 214 0.29 2.43 29.58
C ASP A 214 1.82 2.33 29.38
N GLU A 215 2.36 1.11 29.28
CA GLU A 215 3.76 0.87 28.96
C GLU A 215 3.98 0.81 27.44
N CYS A 216 5.09 1.42 26.99
CA CYS A 216 5.43 1.42 25.55
C CYS A 216 5.76 0.01 25.06
N VAL A 217 5.18 -0.37 23.92
CA VAL A 217 5.46 -1.63 23.23
C VAL A 217 6.03 -1.38 21.84
N ASP A 218 6.88 -2.31 21.37
CA ASP A 218 7.35 -2.30 19.98
C ASP A 218 6.17 -2.62 19.07
N ASN A 219 5.87 -1.72 18.16
CA ASN A 219 4.77 -1.87 17.20
C ASN A 219 5.17 -2.61 15.92
N THR A 220 6.39 -3.14 15.83
CA THR A 220 6.88 -3.88 14.66
C THR A 220 6.29 -5.29 14.62
N LEU A 221 5.48 -5.59 13.60
CA LEU A 221 4.95 -6.93 13.35
C LEU A 221 5.82 -7.72 12.36
N LEU A 222 6.47 -7.02 11.45
CA LEU A 222 7.34 -7.57 10.43
C LEU A 222 8.42 -6.57 10.05
N LEU A 223 9.64 -7.05 9.93
CA LEU A 223 10.74 -6.35 9.25
C LEU A 223 11.60 -7.39 8.54
N ALA A 224 11.49 -7.47 7.22
CA ALA A 224 12.31 -8.35 6.40
C ALA A 224 13.72 -7.78 6.20
N ASP A 225 14.70 -8.65 5.93
CA ASP A 225 16.01 -8.20 5.47
C ASP A 225 15.93 -7.58 4.06
N ALA A 226 17.04 -7.02 3.58
CA ALA A 226 17.05 -6.32 2.30
C ALA A 226 17.07 -7.25 1.08
N GLU A 227 17.66 -8.44 1.17
CA GLU A 227 18.08 -9.23 0.00
C GLU A 227 17.23 -10.47 -0.25
N THR A 228 16.63 -11.05 0.80
CA THR A 228 15.83 -12.27 0.68
C THR A 228 14.56 -12.02 -0.13
N ALA A 229 14.40 -12.75 -1.24
CA ALA A 229 13.16 -12.78 -2.01
C ALA A 229 12.19 -13.83 -1.45
N GLY A 230 10.89 -13.51 -1.40
CA GLY A 230 9.86 -14.45 -0.98
C GLY A 230 8.69 -13.79 -0.25
N LEU A 231 7.86 -14.63 0.39
CA LEU A 231 6.76 -14.17 1.21
C LEU A 231 7.18 -14.00 2.66
N PHE A 232 6.76 -12.88 3.21
CA PHE A 232 6.78 -12.59 4.64
C PHE A 232 5.35 -12.39 5.14
N TYR A 233 5.09 -12.55 6.43
CA TYR A 233 3.72 -12.53 6.95
C TYR A 233 3.58 -11.59 8.13
N ALA A 234 2.52 -10.81 8.13
CA ALA A 234 2.11 -9.98 9.25
C ALA A 234 0.68 -10.32 9.66
N ALA A 235 0.46 -10.46 10.96
CA ALA A 235 -0.85 -10.76 11.53
C ALA A 235 -1.33 -9.56 12.36
N PHE A 236 -2.48 -9.00 12.00
CA PHE A 236 -3.13 -7.90 12.70
C PHE A 236 -4.30 -8.44 13.52
N ASP A 237 -4.26 -8.25 14.84
CA ASP A 237 -5.44 -8.51 15.67
C ASP A 237 -6.43 -7.36 15.55
N MET A 238 -7.45 -7.55 14.70
CA MET A 238 -8.46 -6.52 14.45
C MET A 238 -9.33 -6.24 15.67
N GLY A 239 -9.50 -7.22 16.57
CA GLY A 239 -10.19 -7.01 17.83
C GLY A 239 -9.43 -6.03 18.73
N ALA A 240 -8.15 -6.30 18.94
CA ALA A 240 -7.27 -5.44 19.74
C ALA A 240 -7.12 -4.04 19.08
N ILE A 241 -6.93 -3.97 17.76
CA ILE A 241 -6.82 -2.69 17.04
C ILE A 241 -8.09 -1.86 17.21
N ARG A 242 -9.28 -2.45 17.06
CA ARG A 242 -10.55 -1.74 17.21
C ARG A 242 -10.74 -1.24 18.64
N GLN A 243 -10.48 -2.07 19.62
CA GLN A 243 -10.53 -1.68 21.05
C GLN A 243 -9.54 -0.55 21.35
N TYR A 244 -8.31 -0.64 20.85
CA TYR A 244 -7.30 0.42 20.99
C TYR A 244 -7.79 1.75 20.38
N ARG A 245 -8.37 1.72 19.17
CA ARG A 245 -8.91 2.90 18.49
C ARG A 245 -10.07 3.56 19.23
N GLU A 246 -10.87 2.80 19.96
CA GLU A 246 -11.97 3.32 20.79
C GLU A 246 -11.46 4.01 22.05
N ARG A 247 -10.35 3.55 22.60
CA ARG A 247 -9.74 4.02 23.84
C ARG A 247 -8.87 5.26 23.65
N GLU A 248 -8.07 5.28 22.59
CA GLU A 248 -7.03 6.26 22.39
C GLU A 248 -7.55 7.65 21.97
N MET A 249 -6.82 8.67 22.43
CA MET A 249 -7.17 10.07 22.20
C MET A 249 -6.83 10.57 20.78
N MET A 250 -5.91 9.91 20.09
CA MET A 250 -5.61 10.22 18.69
C MET A 250 -6.80 9.86 17.81
N GLY A 251 -6.92 10.29 16.68
CA GLY A 251 -8.08 10.09 15.82
C GLY A 251 -8.76 11.40 15.49
N ASN A 252 -10.07 11.39 15.32
CA ASN A 252 -10.76 12.56 14.77
C ASN A 252 -11.39 13.50 15.83
N THR A 253 -11.72 12.98 17.01
CA THR A 253 -12.53 13.69 18.02
C THR A 253 -11.87 14.99 18.50
N PHE A 254 -10.57 14.98 18.75
CA PHE A 254 -9.86 16.13 19.35
C PHE A 254 -9.11 16.99 18.34
N ARG A 255 -9.24 16.70 17.04
CA ARG A 255 -8.62 17.49 15.98
C ARG A 255 -9.16 18.92 15.97
N LYS A 256 -8.28 19.90 15.79
CA LYS A 256 -8.62 21.32 15.72
C LYS A 256 -8.69 21.78 14.25
N VAL A 257 -9.64 21.21 13.50
CA VAL A 257 -9.75 21.31 12.03
C VAL A 257 -9.70 22.77 11.53
N LYS A 258 -10.26 23.73 12.28
CA LYS A 258 -10.23 25.16 11.92
C LYS A 258 -8.83 25.75 11.83
N ALA A 259 -7.83 25.10 12.46
CA ALA A 259 -6.43 25.54 12.42
C ALA A 259 -5.63 24.92 11.25
N TYR A 260 -6.27 24.13 10.38
CA TYR A 260 -5.60 23.36 9.31
C TYR A 260 -5.78 23.98 7.92
N SER A 261 -6.19 25.26 7.82
CA SER A 261 -6.40 25.93 6.54
C SER A 261 -5.18 25.90 5.62
N ASP A 262 -3.98 25.99 6.21
CA ASP A 262 -2.73 26.02 5.46
C ASP A 262 -2.44 24.70 4.73
N LEU A 263 -3.01 23.57 5.20
CA LEU A 263 -2.91 22.27 4.50
C LEU A 263 -3.67 22.25 3.17
N LEU A 264 -4.59 23.19 2.95
CA LEU A 264 -5.38 23.31 1.72
C LEU A 264 -4.89 24.45 0.81
N SER A 265 -3.85 25.17 1.23
CA SER A 265 -3.23 26.21 0.43
C SER A 265 -2.33 25.62 -0.64
N ASP A 266 -2.44 26.10 -1.86
CA ASP A 266 -1.53 25.80 -2.96
C ASP A 266 -0.36 26.82 -3.07
N GLU A 267 -0.28 27.77 -2.13
CA GLU A 267 0.80 28.74 -2.07
C GLU A 267 2.12 28.07 -1.62
N ILE A 268 3.12 28.10 -2.51
CA ILE A 268 4.43 27.51 -2.23
C ILE A 268 5.38 28.57 -1.69
N GLN A 269 5.81 28.42 -0.44
CA GLN A 269 6.74 29.33 0.23
C GLN A 269 8.22 28.96 -0.05
N TYR A 270 9.11 29.98 0.05
CA TYR A 270 10.54 29.72 0.11
C TYR A 270 10.89 28.93 1.38
N PRO A 271 11.80 27.94 1.35
CA PRO A 271 12.71 27.54 0.24
C PRO A 271 12.15 26.43 -0.70
N PHE A 272 10.86 26.13 -0.65
CA PHE A 272 10.27 24.96 -1.31
C PHE A 272 9.88 25.19 -2.78
N LYS A 273 10.04 26.41 -3.28
CA LYS A 273 9.86 26.68 -4.72
C LYS A 273 10.86 25.89 -5.55
N ARG A 274 10.35 25.03 -6.43
CA ARG A 274 11.15 24.22 -7.36
C ARG A 274 10.64 24.43 -8.77
N SER A 275 11.56 24.60 -9.73
CA SER A 275 11.19 24.45 -11.14
C SER A 275 10.93 22.98 -11.44
N ARG A 276 9.79 22.66 -12.04
CA ARG A 276 9.62 21.35 -12.67
C ARG A 276 10.63 21.25 -13.79
N LYS A 277 11.59 20.32 -13.68
CA LYS A 277 12.63 20.10 -14.69
C LYS A 277 12.06 19.35 -15.90
#